data_cc80d68cdfb92f1bb7523d58119fd3cb
#
_entry.id   cc80d68cdfb92f1bb7523d58119fd3cb
#
_cell.length_a   1.000
_cell.length_b   1.000
_cell.length_c   1.000
_cell.angle_alpha   90.00
_cell.angle_beta   90.00
_cell.angle_gamma   90.00
#
_symmetry.space_group_name_H-M   'P 1'
#
loop_
_entity.id
_entity.type
_entity.pdbx_description
1 polymer ?
#
loop_
_entity_poly.entity_id
_entity_poly.type
_entity_poly.pdbx_seq_one_letter_code
_entity_poly.pdbx_strand_id
1 'polypeptide(L)'
;HMASDVTIRGNQDLLTNALDNVLMNAILYSPQGASIRILLDAHTMTIENTGVSIPEEALPQLFTPFYRVEQSRNRQSGGSGLGLYLVRLILELHNASCDMRNSEEGVVFSARFT
;
A
#
# COMPACT_ATOMS: atom_id res chain seq x y z
N HIS A 1 13.29 6.01 5.35
CA HIS A 1 14.14 6.10 6.54
C HIS A 1 14.00 4.90 7.44
N MET A 2 15.10 4.35 7.88
CA MET A 2 15.10 3.21 8.77
C MET A 2 16.02 3.48 9.93
N ALA A 3 15.57 3.25 11.13
CA ALA A 3 16.38 3.45 12.30
C ALA A 3 17.43 2.35 12.45
N SER A 4 17.11 1.16 12.03
CA SER A 4 18.01 0.03 12.10
C SER A 4 17.50 -1.03 11.16
N ASP A 5 18.25 -2.09 11.01
CA ASP A 5 17.78 -3.19 10.17
C ASP A 5 16.56 -3.84 10.78
N VAL A 6 15.59 -4.10 9.97
CA VAL A 6 14.35 -4.75 10.39
C VAL A 6 14.24 -6.04 9.60
N THR A 7 14.03 -7.13 10.31
CA THR A 7 13.93 -8.44 9.67
C THR A 7 12.59 -9.07 9.95
N ILE A 8 11.99 -9.63 8.93
CA ILE A 8 10.70 -10.29 9.02
C ILE A 8 10.85 -11.69 8.45
N ARG A 9 10.31 -12.67 9.16
CA ARG A 9 10.34 -14.03 8.67
C ARG A 9 9.21 -14.27 7.70
N GLY A 10 9.49 -14.77 6.52
CA GLY A 10 8.45 -15.04 5.56
C GLY A 10 8.99 -15.46 4.21
N ASN A 11 8.10 -15.52 3.24
CA ASN A 11 8.44 -15.89 1.88
C ASN A 11 8.92 -14.65 1.14
N GLN A 12 10.18 -14.66 0.75
CA GLN A 12 10.78 -13.48 0.14
C GLN A 12 10.09 -13.06 -1.14
N ASP A 13 9.76 -14.02 -1.99
CA ASP A 13 9.13 -13.67 -3.27
C ASP A 13 7.74 -13.08 -3.08
N LEU A 14 6.97 -13.66 -2.18
CA LEU A 14 5.63 -13.13 -1.93
C LEU A 14 5.67 -11.75 -1.29
N LEU A 15 6.54 -11.58 -0.31
CA LEU A 15 6.63 -10.28 0.36
C LEU A 15 7.15 -9.20 -0.57
N THR A 16 8.09 -9.55 -1.45
CA THR A 16 8.56 -8.61 -2.45
C THR A 16 7.44 -8.22 -3.39
N ASN A 17 6.63 -9.18 -3.79
CA ASN A 17 5.49 -8.91 -4.66
C ASN A 17 4.51 -7.95 -3.97
N ALA A 18 4.22 -8.18 -2.69
CA ALA A 18 3.31 -7.29 -1.97
C ALA A 18 3.87 -5.88 -1.89
N LEU A 19 5.14 -5.75 -1.57
CA LEU A 19 5.76 -4.45 -1.46
C LEU A 19 5.75 -3.73 -2.80
N ASP A 20 6.09 -4.43 -3.87
CA ASP A 20 6.08 -3.84 -5.19
C ASP A 20 4.69 -3.33 -5.57
N ASN A 21 3.66 -4.09 -5.22
CA ASN A 21 2.30 -3.64 -5.52
C ASN A 21 1.93 -2.37 -4.77
N VAL A 22 2.31 -2.28 -3.50
CA VAL A 22 2.00 -1.09 -2.73
C VAL A 22 2.78 0.12 -3.25
N LEU A 23 4.06 -0.08 -3.54
CA LEU A 23 4.89 1.03 -4.04
C LEU A 23 4.43 1.49 -5.41
N MET A 24 4.12 0.55 -6.29
CA MET A 24 3.65 0.93 -7.62
C MET A 24 2.33 1.69 -7.52
N ASN A 25 1.45 1.26 -6.63
CA ASN A 25 0.20 1.94 -6.42
C ASN A 25 0.44 3.38 -5.95
N ALA A 26 1.35 3.56 -5.01
CA ALA A 26 1.67 4.89 -4.52
C ALA A 26 2.25 5.77 -5.61
N ILE A 27 3.14 5.22 -6.42
CA ILE A 27 3.75 5.97 -7.51
C ILE A 27 2.72 6.39 -8.55
N LEU A 28 1.87 5.45 -8.95
CA LEU A 28 0.93 5.73 -10.02
C LEU A 28 -0.15 6.73 -9.63
N TYR A 29 -0.50 6.78 -8.36
CA TYR A 29 -1.57 7.66 -7.93
C TYR A 29 -1.09 8.97 -7.31
N SER A 30 0.22 9.17 -7.20
CA SER A 30 0.74 10.41 -6.65
C SER A 30 0.93 11.42 -7.77
N PRO A 31 0.65 12.70 -7.50
CA PRO A 31 0.93 13.73 -8.50
C PRO A 31 2.42 13.94 -8.64
N GLN A 32 2.80 14.53 -9.74
CA GLN A 32 4.18 14.82 -9.99
C GLN A 32 4.70 15.76 -8.91
N GLY A 33 5.86 15.50 -8.40
CA GLY A 33 6.44 16.33 -7.35
C GLY A 33 6.04 15.92 -5.95
N ALA A 34 5.16 14.94 -5.80
CA ALA A 34 4.78 14.48 -4.48
C ALA A 34 5.89 13.63 -3.87
N SER A 35 5.83 13.46 -2.56
CA SER A 35 6.81 12.65 -1.84
C SER A 35 6.21 11.32 -1.45
N ILE A 36 7.04 10.30 -1.43
CA ILE A 36 6.67 9.00 -0.91
C ILE A 36 7.62 8.71 0.23
N ARG A 37 7.08 8.51 1.42
CA ARG A 37 7.88 8.23 2.62
C ARG A 37 7.65 6.82 3.09
N ILE A 38 8.72 6.13 3.43
CA ILE A 38 8.64 4.76 3.94
C ILE A 38 9.27 4.75 5.31
N LEU A 39 8.50 4.31 6.30
CA LEU A 39 8.99 4.21 7.67
C LEU A 39 8.89 2.78 8.13
N LEU A 40 9.96 2.29 8.75
CA LEU A 40 10.00 0.93 9.25
C LEU A 40 10.35 0.94 10.72
N ASP A 41 9.66 0.12 11.51
CA ASP A 41 10.11 -0.17 12.85
C ASP A 41 10.00 -1.69 13.07
N ALA A 42 10.10 -2.15 14.30
CA ALA A 42 10.22 -3.57 14.55
C ALA A 42 9.03 -4.39 14.04
N HIS A 43 7.85 -3.83 14.05
CA HIS A 43 6.65 -4.57 13.68
C HIS A 43 5.78 -3.91 12.64
N THR A 44 6.10 -2.71 12.23
CA THR A 44 5.22 -1.93 11.38
C THR A 44 5.97 -1.30 10.22
N MET A 45 5.37 -1.33 9.06
CA MET A 45 5.87 -0.60 7.90
C MET A 45 4.77 0.35 7.45
N THR A 46 5.09 1.62 7.26
CA THR A 46 4.13 2.57 6.71
C THR A 46 4.70 3.19 5.44
N ILE A 47 3.82 3.40 4.47
CA ILE A 47 4.16 4.06 3.22
C ILE A 47 3.17 5.18 3.03
N GLU A 48 3.67 6.41 3.02
CA GLU A 48 2.82 7.59 2.86
C GLU A 48 3.13 8.27 1.55
N ASN A 49 2.12 8.55 0.75
CA ASN A 49 2.31 9.36 -0.44
C ASN A 49 1.50 10.63 -0.32
N THR A 50 2.17 11.77 -0.55
CA THR A 50 1.56 13.07 -0.33
C THR A 50 0.83 13.55 -1.57
N GLY A 51 0.00 14.56 -1.39
CA GLY A 51 -0.63 15.23 -2.52
C GLY A 51 -1.85 14.54 -3.09
N VAL A 52 -2.34 13.53 -2.42
CA VAL A 52 -3.48 12.76 -2.91
C VAL A 52 -4.34 12.37 -1.72
N SER A 53 -5.62 12.16 -1.93
CA SER A 53 -6.48 11.63 -0.90
C SER A 53 -7.43 10.63 -1.52
N ILE A 54 -8.00 9.78 -0.70
CA ILE A 54 -8.95 8.76 -1.14
C ILE A 54 -10.31 9.10 -0.56
N PRO A 55 -11.36 9.03 -1.36
CA PRO A 55 -12.70 9.26 -0.82
C PRO A 55 -12.98 8.33 0.35
N GLU A 56 -13.57 8.87 1.40
CA GLU A 56 -13.79 8.07 2.61
C GLU A 56 -14.60 6.82 2.33
N GLU A 57 -15.55 6.91 1.45
CA GLU A 57 -16.37 5.74 1.16
C GLU A 57 -15.61 4.66 0.40
N ALA A 58 -14.48 4.99 -0.20
CA ALA A 58 -13.68 4.01 -0.91
C ALA A 58 -12.72 3.25 0.00
N LEU A 59 -12.36 3.85 1.13
CA LEU A 59 -11.36 3.25 1.98
C LEU A 59 -11.65 1.80 2.38
N PRO A 60 -12.85 1.46 2.81
CA PRO A 60 -13.09 0.07 3.22
C PRO A 60 -13.09 -0.92 2.07
N GLN A 61 -13.09 -0.44 0.83
CA GLN A 61 -13.14 -1.34 -0.30
C GLN A 61 -11.82 -1.48 -1.05
N LEU A 62 -10.80 -0.77 -0.62
CA LEU A 62 -9.56 -0.74 -1.38
C LEU A 62 -8.89 -2.09 -1.56
N PHE A 63 -9.08 -2.98 -0.61
CA PHE A 63 -8.45 -4.28 -0.66
C PHE A 63 -9.37 -5.38 -1.19
N THR A 64 -10.52 -5.01 -1.72
CA THR A 64 -11.40 -6.01 -2.33
C THR A 64 -10.98 -6.22 -3.78
N PRO A 65 -11.21 -7.41 -4.32
CA PRO A 65 -10.77 -7.67 -5.69
C PRO A 65 -11.50 -6.80 -6.70
N PHE A 66 -10.77 -6.34 -7.67
CA PHE A 66 -11.27 -5.57 -8.81
C PHE A 66 -11.79 -4.17 -8.47
N TYR A 67 -11.69 -3.74 -7.22
CA TYR A 67 -12.16 -2.40 -6.87
C TYR A 67 -11.13 -1.37 -7.31
N ARG A 68 -11.58 -0.28 -7.90
CA ARG A 68 -10.72 0.81 -8.32
C ARG A 68 -11.39 2.13 -7.97
N VAL A 69 -10.60 3.03 -7.38
CA VAL A 69 -11.11 4.32 -7.01
C VAL A 69 -11.40 5.18 -8.23
N GLU A 70 -10.45 5.19 -9.16
CA GLU A 70 -10.63 6.01 -10.32
C GLU A 70 -10.80 5.15 -11.45
N GLN A 71 -11.99 4.91 -11.84
CA GLN A 71 -12.21 3.88 -12.72
C GLN A 71 -11.82 4.11 -14.07
N SER A 72 -11.96 5.05 -14.63
CA SER A 72 -11.85 5.00 -16.02
C SER A 72 -10.73 5.68 -16.57
N ARG A 73 -10.26 6.68 -15.95
CA ARG A 73 -9.38 7.43 -16.62
C ARG A 73 -8.06 6.98 -16.63
N ASN A 74 -7.67 6.15 -15.77
CA ASN A 74 -6.32 5.73 -15.67
C ASN A 74 -6.13 4.31 -15.94
N ARG A 75 -6.55 3.85 -17.07
CA ARG A 75 -6.38 2.52 -17.36
C ARG A 75 -5.02 2.09 -17.43
N GLN A 76 -4.06 2.90 -17.83
CA GLN A 76 -2.74 2.42 -17.85
C GLN A 76 -2.15 2.32 -16.48
N SER A 77 -2.70 2.95 -15.49
CA SER A 77 -2.13 2.85 -14.19
C SER A 77 -2.68 1.72 -13.38
N GLY A 78 -3.87 1.30 -13.67
CA GLY A 78 -4.53 0.46 -12.73
C GLY A 78 -4.39 -0.99 -12.88
N GLY A 79 -4.12 -1.45 -13.98
CA GLY A 79 -4.14 -2.86 -14.15
C GLY A 79 -5.49 -3.43 -13.84
N SER A 80 -5.52 -4.59 -13.26
CA SER A 80 -6.74 -5.33 -13.06
C SER A 80 -7.53 -4.99 -11.83
N GLY A 81 -6.96 -4.21 -10.93
CA GLY A 81 -7.61 -3.98 -9.64
C GLY A 81 -7.35 -5.06 -8.64
N LEU A 82 -6.39 -5.92 -8.89
CA LEU A 82 -6.08 -6.99 -7.96
C LEU A 82 -4.87 -6.72 -7.10
N GLY A 83 -4.13 -5.65 -7.36
CA GLY A 83 -2.88 -5.41 -6.66
C GLY A 83 -3.01 -5.34 -5.15
N LEU A 84 -3.90 -4.50 -4.64
CA LEU A 84 -4.06 -4.38 -3.20
C LEU A 84 -4.73 -5.61 -2.59
N TYR A 85 -5.61 -6.27 -3.33
CA TYR A 85 -6.18 -7.52 -2.86
C TYR A 85 -5.09 -8.57 -2.64
N LEU A 86 -4.15 -8.66 -3.57
CA LEU A 86 -3.03 -9.58 -3.41
C LEU A 86 -2.14 -9.20 -2.23
N VAL A 87 -1.94 -7.91 -2.02
CA VAL A 87 -1.18 -7.45 -0.87
C VAL A 87 -1.81 -7.96 0.41
N ARG A 88 -3.13 -7.81 0.54
CA ARG A 88 -3.82 -8.28 1.73
C ARG A 88 -3.66 -9.78 1.91
N LEU A 89 -3.84 -10.55 0.85
CA LEU A 89 -3.73 -12.00 0.93
C LEU A 89 -2.33 -12.44 1.35
N ILE A 90 -1.32 -11.82 0.77
CA ILE A 90 0.05 -12.18 1.09
C ILE A 90 0.35 -11.85 2.55
N LEU A 91 -0.09 -10.67 3.02
CA LEU A 91 0.14 -10.31 4.39
C LEU A 91 -0.59 -11.23 5.35
N GLU A 92 -1.80 -11.64 5.00
CA GLU A 92 -2.54 -12.57 5.85
C GLU A 92 -1.84 -13.91 5.95
N LEU A 93 -1.22 -14.36 4.88
CA LEU A 93 -0.44 -15.58 4.93
C LEU A 93 0.74 -15.48 5.88
N HIS A 94 1.17 -14.28 6.18
CA HIS A 94 2.30 -14.04 7.08
C HIS A 94 1.82 -13.56 8.46
N ASN A 95 0.54 -13.73 8.76
CA ASN A 95 -0.06 -13.30 10.01
C ASN A 95 0.08 -11.79 10.24
N ALA A 96 0.04 -11.05 9.15
CA ALA A 96 0.13 -9.61 9.21
C ALA A 96 -1.19 -8.99 8.79
N SER A 97 -1.40 -7.75 9.19
CA SER A 97 -2.59 -7.02 8.79
C SER A 97 -2.19 -5.74 8.09
N CYS A 98 -3.10 -5.16 7.36
CA CYS A 98 -2.83 -3.89 6.70
C CYS A 98 -4.07 -3.03 6.66
N ASP A 99 -3.84 -1.74 6.49
CA ASP A 99 -4.93 -0.80 6.27
C ASP A 99 -4.42 0.40 5.50
N MET A 100 -5.36 1.19 5.02
CA MET A 100 -5.05 2.41 4.30
C MET A 100 -5.91 3.50 4.86
N ARG A 101 -5.36 4.69 5.04
CA ARG A 101 -6.13 5.82 5.56
C ARG A 101 -5.61 7.11 4.99
N ASN A 102 -6.43 8.13 5.02
CA ASN A 102 -6.00 9.46 4.68
C ASN A 102 -5.27 10.07 5.87
N SER A 103 -4.26 10.87 5.58
CA SER A 103 -3.57 11.67 6.58
C SER A 103 -3.70 13.13 6.18
N GLU A 104 -3.13 14.01 6.96
CA GLU A 104 -3.21 15.42 6.62
C GLU A 104 -2.51 15.73 5.31
N GLU A 105 -1.45 15.03 5.01
CA GLU A 105 -0.66 15.32 3.84
C GLU A 105 -0.94 14.39 2.66
N GLY A 106 -1.59 13.30 2.88
CA GLY A 106 -1.79 12.36 1.79
C GLY A 106 -2.47 11.09 2.24
N VAL A 107 -1.96 9.96 1.79
CA VAL A 107 -2.52 8.65 2.06
C VAL A 107 -1.46 7.78 2.69
N VAL A 108 -1.83 7.03 3.71
CA VAL A 108 -0.90 6.16 4.43
C VAL A 108 -1.37 4.71 4.33
N PHE A 109 -0.50 3.86 3.83
CA PHE A 109 -0.67 2.41 3.91
C PHE A 109 0.15 1.92 5.11
N SER A 110 -0.44 1.08 5.94
CA SER A 110 0.27 0.50 7.08
C SER A 110 0.16 -1.01 7.04
N ALA A 111 1.27 -1.67 7.29
CA ALA A 111 1.30 -3.12 7.46
C ALA A 111 1.88 -3.41 8.84
N ARG A 112 1.20 -4.27 9.58
CA ARG A 112 1.64 -4.63 10.91
C ARG A 112 1.92 -6.11 10.98
N PHE A 113 3.12 -6.46 11.42
CA PHE A 113 3.55 -7.84 11.54
C PHE A 113 3.59 -8.25 13.01
N THR A 114 3.26 -9.49 13.31
CA THR A 114 3.27 -9.96 14.69
C THR A 114 4.59 -10.62 15.07
#